data_3d459bfa45ee80e8354d09109e67f03e
#
_entry.id   3d459bfa45ee80e8354d09109e67f03e
#
_cell.length_a   1.000
_cell.length_b   1.000
_cell.length_c   1.000
_cell.angle_alpha   90.00
_cell.angle_beta   90.00
_cell.angle_gamma   90.00
#
_symmetry.space_group_name_H-M   'P 1'
#
loop_
_entity.id
_entity.type
_entity.pdbx_description
1 polymer ?
#
loop_
_entity_poly.entity_id
_entity_poly.type
_entity_poly.pdbx_seq_one_letter_code
_entity_poly.pdbx_strand_id
1 'polypeptide(L)'
;MKFLVINGPNLNLLGLREPAIYGSRDFAVLQDFIRAAAHEAGVEVELFQSNHEGAIVDAIQAAYGTADGIVINPAAYTHTSVAILDALKAVALPAVEVHLSDVSTREPFRQISYAGMACVKTYMGLGFEGYRQAILYLRQYLEEANA
;
A
#
# COMPACT_ATOMS: atom_id res chain seq x y z
N MET A 1 -2.40 5.23 -16.89
CA MET A 1 -2.81 5.20 -15.48
C MET A 1 -1.61 5.50 -14.60
N LYS A 2 -1.84 6.22 -13.52
CA LYS A 2 -0.82 6.52 -12.52
C LYS A 2 -1.34 6.15 -11.13
N PHE A 3 -0.54 5.38 -10.37
CA PHE A 3 -0.86 4.98 -9.01
C PHE A 3 0.11 5.60 -8.02
N LEU A 4 -0.41 6.06 -6.89
CA LEU A 4 0.40 6.41 -5.73
C LEU A 4 0.58 5.18 -4.86
N VAL A 5 1.83 4.80 -4.58
CA VAL A 5 2.15 3.69 -3.68
C VAL A 5 2.67 4.28 -2.37
N ILE A 6 1.91 4.05 -1.29
CA ILE A 6 2.22 4.60 0.03
C ILE A 6 2.72 3.48 0.93
N ASN A 7 3.88 3.70 1.53
CA ASN A 7 4.46 2.81 2.54
C ASN A 7 4.56 3.53 3.88
N GLY A 8 4.02 2.92 4.91
CA GLY A 8 3.91 3.48 6.24
C GLY A 8 5.15 3.30 7.12
N PRO A 9 4.97 3.47 8.44
CA PRO A 9 6.07 3.53 9.38
C PRO A 9 6.89 2.26 9.42
N ASN A 10 8.19 2.43 9.59
CA ASN A 10 9.21 1.40 9.72
C ASN A 10 9.49 0.60 8.44
N LEU A 11 8.77 0.78 7.35
CA LEU A 11 9.06 0.09 6.09
C LEU A 11 10.39 0.55 5.48
N ASN A 12 10.81 1.78 5.76
CA ASN A 12 12.13 2.26 5.39
C ASN A 12 13.27 1.48 6.06
N LEU A 13 12.98 0.75 7.14
CA LEU A 13 13.94 -0.11 7.85
C LEU A 13 13.84 -1.58 7.43
N LEU A 14 13.11 -1.87 6.37
CA LEU A 14 12.99 -3.24 5.86
C LEU A 14 14.38 -3.81 5.54
N GLY A 15 14.62 -5.06 5.96
CA GLY A 15 15.94 -5.68 5.86
C GLY A 15 16.78 -5.51 7.12
N LEU A 16 16.60 -4.42 7.87
CA LEU A 16 17.18 -4.25 9.21
C LEU A 16 16.27 -4.89 10.27
N ARG A 17 14.95 -4.79 10.08
CA ARG A 17 13.94 -5.34 10.95
C ARG A 17 13.55 -6.75 10.46
N GLU A 18 13.56 -7.72 11.37
CA GLU A 18 13.10 -9.10 11.12
C GLU A 18 13.76 -9.76 9.90
N PRO A 19 15.12 -9.82 9.83
CA PRO A 19 15.79 -10.40 8.66
C PRO A 19 15.48 -11.88 8.44
N ALA A 20 15.07 -12.60 9.49
CA ALA A 20 14.66 -14.00 9.39
C ALA A 20 13.36 -14.17 8.58
N ILE A 21 12.50 -13.12 8.53
CA ILE A 21 11.24 -13.15 7.79
C ILE A 21 11.45 -12.67 6.34
N TYR A 22 12.18 -11.56 6.16
CA TYR A 22 12.31 -10.88 4.87
C TYR A 22 13.66 -11.13 4.19
N GLY A 23 14.61 -11.82 4.84
CA GLY A 23 15.92 -12.08 4.31
C GLY A 23 16.74 -10.80 4.13
N SER A 24 17.57 -10.76 3.07
CA SER A 24 18.37 -9.60 2.71
C SER A 24 17.64 -8.57 1.86
N ARG A 25 16.34 -8.76 1.61
CA ARG A 25 15.52 -7.84 0.79
C ARG A 25 15.19 -6.62 1.60
N ASP A 26 15.80 -5.49 1.26
CA ASP A 26 15.62 -4.22 1.94
C ASP A 26 14.58 -3.32 1.23
N PHE A 27 14.41 -2.11 1.76
CA PHE A 27 13.44 -1.16 1.21
C PHE A 27 13.80 -0.72 -0.21
N ALA A 28 15.09 -0.55 -0.52
CA ALA A 28 15.52 -0.20 -1.87
C ALA A 28 15.14 -1.30 -2.88
N VAL A 29 15.32 -2.57 -2.50
CA VAL A 29 14.91 -3.71 -3.33
C VAL A 29 13.39 -3.74 -3.51
N LEU A 30 12.63 -3.43 -2.45
CA LEU A 30 11.17 -3.32 -2.56
C LEU A 30 10.75 -2.23 -3.55
N GLN A 31 11.36 -1.07 -3.46
CA GLN A 31 11.05 0.03 -4.39
C GLN A 31 11.33 -0.35 -5.84
N ASP A 32 12.46 -1.01 -6.10
CA ASP A 32 12.79 -1.49 -7.44
C ASP A 32 11.80 -2.55 -7.93
N PHE A 33 11.38 -3.45 -7.04
CA PHE A 33 10.37 -4.45 -7.34
C PHE A 33 9.03 -3.79 -7.75
N ILE A 34 8.60 -2.78 -7.00
CA ILE A 34 7.36 -2.07 -7.31
C ILE A 34 7.44 -1.36 -8.66
N ARG A 35 8.57 -0.69 -8.94
CA ARG A 35 8.77 -0.01 -10.23
C ARG A 35 8.76 -1.00 -11.39
N ALA A 36 9.40 -2.15 -11.23
CA ALA A 36 9.42 -3.19 -12.25
C ALA A 36 8.02 -3.76 -12.50
N ALA A 37 7.26 -4.02 -11.42
CA ALA A 37 5.89 -4.51 -11.52
C ALA A 37 4.98 -3.50 -12.24
N ALA A 38 5.14 -2.22 -11.94
CA ALA A 38 4.39 -1.15 -12.60
C ALA A 38 4.73 -1.08 -14.09
N HIS A 39 6.02 -1.16 -14.43
CA HIS A 39 6.46 -1.15 -15.82
C HIS A 39 5.86 -2.33 -16.61
N GLU A 40 5.91 -3.54 -16.05
CA GLU A 40 5.30 -4.72 -16.67
C GLU A 40 3.79 -4.56 -16.86
N ALA A 41 3.13 -3.90 -15.91
CA ALA A 41 1.69 -3.66 -15.98
C ALA A 41 1.31 -2.49 -16.90
N GLY A 42 2.29 -1.72 -17.39
CA GLY A 42 2.04 -0.56 -18.24
C GLY A 42 1.44 0.63 -17.50
N VAL A 43 1.74 0.78 -16.21
CA VAL A 43 1.26 1.90 -15.39
C VAL A 43 2.43 2.69 -14.81
N GLU A 44 2.19 3.97 -14.54
CA GLU A 44 3.15 4.79 -13.81
C GLU A 44 2.91 4.67 -12.32
N VAL A 45 3.97 4.75 -11.52
CA VAL A 45 3.86 4.79 -10.07
C VAL A 45 4.67 5.95 -9.51
N GLU A 46 4.13 6.55 -8.46
CA GLU A 46 4.84 7.45 -7.58
C GLU A 46 4.96 6.75 -6.23
N LEU A 47 6.17 6.69 -5.68
CA LEU A 47 6.43 6.00 -4.42
C LEU A 47 6.59 7.04 -3.31
N PHE A 48 5.92 6.80 -2.19
CA PHE A 48 5.95 7.65 -1.00
C PHE A 48 6.11 6.77 0.23
N GLN A 49 6.97 7.18 1.16
CA GLN A 49 7.13 6.51 2.45
C GLN A 49 7.19 7.56 3.56
N SER A 50 6.50 7.30 4.66
CA SER A 50 6.59 8.16 5.84
C SER A 50 6.28 7.38 7.11
N ASN A 51 6.93 7.77 8.19
CA ASN A 51 6.62 7.33 9.54
C ASN A 51 5.53 8.17 10.21
N HIS A 52 5.12 9.27 9.57
CA HIS A 52 4.19 10.24 10.14
C HIS A 52 2.79 10.06 9.56
N GLU A 53 1.83 9.85 10.43
CA GLU A 53 0.43 9.68 10.05
C GLU A 53 -0.08 10.87 9.24
N GLY A 54 0.19 12.09 9.69
CA GLY A 54 -0.23 13.30 8.98
C GLY A 54 0.36 13.42 7.58
N ALA A 55 1.61 13.02 7.40
CA ALA A 55 2.25 13.03 6.08
C ALA A 55 1.59 12.00 5.14
N ILE A 56 1.16 10.86 5.66
CA ILE A 56 0.42 9.87 4.88
C ILE A 56 -0.96 10.42 4.48
N VAL A 57 -1.65 11.08 5.40
CA VAL A 57 -2.93 11.75 5.10
C VAL A 57 -2.74 12.80 4.01
N ASP A 58 -1.69 13.63 4.11
CA ASP A 58 -1.39 14.65 3.11
C ASP A 58 -1.10 14.04 1.73
N ALA A 59 -0.37 12.93 1.70
CA ALA A 59 -0.08 12.22 0.45
C ALA A 59 -1.35 11.67 -0.21
N ILE A 60 -2.27 11.12 0.59
CA ILE A 60 -3.57 10.64 0.09
C ILE A 60 -4.35 11.80 -0.52
N GLN A 61 -4.42 12.94 0.18
CA GLN A 61 -5.12 14.12 -0.32
C GLN A 61 -4.51 14.64 -1.61
N ALA A 62 -3.17 14.66 -1.71
CA ALA A 62 -2.47 15.10 -2.90
C ALA A 62 -2.70 14.19 -4.11
N ALA A 63 -3.09 12.94 -3.90
CA ALA A 63 -3.43 12.02 -4.98
C ALA A 63 -4.72 12.39 -5.70
N TYR A 64 -5.60 13.14 -5.05
CA TYR A 64 -6.84 13.60 -5.67
C TYR A 64 -6.53 14.50 -6.87
N GLY A 65 -7.00 14.10 -8.04
CA GLY A 65 -6.76 14.84 -9.29
C GLY A 65 -5.39 14.60 -9.93
N THR A 66 -4.49 13.83 -9.30
CA THR A 66 -3.15 13.55 -9.84
C THR A 66 -2.87 12.06 -10.04
N ALA A 67 -3.59 11.20 -9.35
CA ALA A 67 -3.46 9.75 -9.48
C ALA A 67 -4.82 9.11 -9.77
N ASP A 68 -4.79 7.94 -10.39
CA ASP A 68 -6.00 7.18 -10.72
C ASP A 68 -6.37 6.19 -9.60
N GLY A 69 -5.40 5.79 -8.80
CA GLY A 69 -5.61 4.85 -7.70
C GLY A 69 -4.46 4.85 -6.71
N ILE A 70 -4.66 4.16 -5.59
CA ILE A 70 -3.71 4.12 -4.48
C ILE A 70 -3.44 2.65 -4.11
N VAL A 71 -2.16 2.32 -3.96
CA VAL A 71 -1.72 1.09 -3.31
C VAL A 71 -1.12 1.51 -1.96
N ILE A 72 -1.67 1.00 -0.86
CA ILE A 72 -1.25 1.45 0.46
C ILE A 72 -0.88 0.29 1.37
N ASN A 73 0.34 0.35 1.92
CA ASN A 73 0.76 -0.46 3.05
C ASN A 73 0.91 0.48 4.25
N PRO A 74 -0.14 0.65 5.07
CA PRO A 74 -0.08 1.57 6.20
C PRO A 74 0.79 1.06 7.35
N ALA A 75 1.29 -0.16 7.28
CA ALA A 75 2.00 -0.83 8.36
C ALA A 75 1.16 -0.80 9.64
N ALA A 76 1.74 -0.46 10.79
CA ALA A 76 1.02 -0.47 12.07
C ALA A 76 -0.15 0.51 12.13
N TYR A 77 -0.13 1.59 11.33
CA TYR A 77 -1.26 2.52 11.31
C TYR A 77 -2.56 1.90 10.80
N THR A 78 -2.49 0.77 10.10
CA THR A 78 -3.70 0.07 9.67
C THR A 78 -4.62 -0.29 10.84
N HIS A 79 -4.02 -0.56 12.02
CA HIS A 79 -4.73 -1.00 13.22
C HIS A 79 -5.22 0.16 14.10
N THR A 80 -4.82 1.40 13.83
CA THR A 80 -5.05 2.53 14.72
C THR A 80 -5.59 3.79 14.03
N SER A 81 -5.33 3.97 12.74
CA SER A 81 -5.58 5.27 12.10
C SER A 81 -6.95 5.35 11.44
N VAL A 82 -7.89 5.95 12.15
CA VAL A 82 -9.15 6.39 11.55
C VAL A 82 -8.91 7.56 10.59
N ALA A 83 -7.89 8.38 10.84
CA ALA A 83 -7.54 9.50 9.96
C ALA A 83 -7.17 9.04 8.55
N ILE A 84 -6.41 7.95 8.42
CA ILE A 84 -6.07 7.37 7.11
C ILE A 84 -7.33 6.81 6.44
N LEU A 85 -8.18 6.09 7.19
CA LEU A 85 -9.46 5.61 6.67
C LEU A 85 -10.30 6.77 6.10
N ASP A 86 -10.44 7.84 6.87
CA ASP A 86 -11.25 9.00 6.45
C ASP A 86 -10.66 9.70 5.23
N ALA A 87 -9.32 9.82 5.15
CA ALA A 87 -8.66 10.41 3.99
C ALA A 87 -8.91 9.60 2.72
N LEU A 88 -8.78 8.26 2.80
CA LEU A 88 -9.07 7.37 1.67
C LEU A 88 -10.51 7.51 1.20
N LYS A 89 -11.47 7.57 2.12
CA LYS A 89 -12.88 7.79 1.79
C LYS A 89 -13.11 9.16 1.16
N ALA A 90 -12.45 10.20 1.68
CA ALA A 90 -12.64 11.57 1.22
C ALA A 90 -12.22 11.76 -0.23
N VAL A 91 -11.06 11.21 -0.63
CA VAL A 91 -10.58 11.33 -2.01
C VAL A 91 -11.32 10.39 -2.96
N ALA A 92 -11.91 9.33 -2.44
CA ALA A 92 -12.73 8.35 -3.18
C ALA A 92 -12.01 7.73 -4.38
N LEU A 93 -10.68 7.66 -4.35
CA LEU A 93 -9.91 6.91 -5.34
C LEU A 93 -9.94 5.43 -4.99
N PRO A 94 -10.05 4.53 -5.98
CA PRO A 94 -9.88 3.10 -5.70
C PRO A 94 -8.54 2.85 -5.02
N ALA A 95 -8.56 2.11 -3.91
CA ALA A 95 -7.37 1.81 -3.13
C ALA A 95 -7.29 0.31 -2.85
N VAL A 96 -6.07 -0.22 -2.85
CA VAL A 96 -5.77 -1.61 -2.50
C VAL A 96 -4.78 -1.62 -1.35
N GLU A 97 -5.10 -2.37 -0.30
CA GLU A 97 -4.24 -2.52 0.87
C GLU A 97 -3.27 -3.68 0.67
N VAL A 98 -2.01 -3.49 1.09
CA VAL A 98 -0.97 -4.52 1.05
C VAL A 98 -0.30 -4.64 2.41
N HIS A 99 -0.05 -5.85 2.86
CA HIS A 99 0.83 -6.18 3.98
C HIS A 99 1.79 -7.28 3.55
N LEU A 100 3.08 -7.14 3.89
CA LEU A 100 4.11 -8.12 3.53
C LEU A 100 3.86 -9.46 4.23
N SER A 101 3.50 -9.41 5.53
CA SER A 101 3.19 -10.60 6.31
C SER A 101 1.69 -10.81 6.42
N ASP A 102 1.29 -12.03 6.83
CA ASP A 102 -0.10 -12.32 7.14
C ASP A 102 -0.40 -11.85 8.58
N VAL A 103 -0.98 -10.65 8.69
CA VAL A 103 -1.28 -10.05 9.98
C VAL A 103 -2.39 -10.79 10.75
N SER A 104 -3.18 -11.61 10.07
CA SER A 104 -4.23 -12.41 10.71
C SER A 104 -3.69 -13.48 11.64
N THR A 105 -2.40 -13.84 11.49
CA THR A 105 -1.71 -14.82 12.35
C THR A 105 -0.96 -14.17 13.52
N ARG A 106 -1.05 -12.85 13.65
CA ARG A 106 -0.32 -12.08 14.66
C ARG A 106 -1.20 -11.77 15.88
N GLU A 107 -0.74 -10.86 16.75
CA GLU A 107 -1.41 -10.56 18.00
C GLU A 107 -2.86 -10.06 17.78
N PRO A 108 -3.75 -10.27 18.78
CA PRO A 108 -5.18 -9.90 18.64
C PRO A 108 -5.41 -8.42 18.26
N PHE A 109 -4.55 -7.49 18.72
CA PHE A 109 -4.72 -6.08 18.41
C PHE A 109 -4.43 -5.75 16.94
N ARG A 110 -3.87 -6.71 16.17
CA ARG A 110 -3.60 -6.53 14.74
C ARG A 110 -4.71 -7.06 13.83
N GLN A 111 -5.86 -7.45 14.40
CA GLN A 111 -6.92 -8.09 13.61
C GLN A 111 -7.88 -7.10 12.94
N ILE A 112 -7.80 -5.82 13.28
CA ILE A 112 -8.62 -4.78 12.65
C ILE A 112 -7.74 -3.98 11.70
N SER A 113 -8.23 -3.74 10.48
CA SER A 113 -7.64 -2.77 9.55
C SER A 113 -8.64 -1.68 9.25
N TYR A 114 -8.41 -0.49 9.78
CA TYR A 114 -9.22 0.67 9.45
C TYR A 114 -9.02 1.09 7.99
N ALA A 115 -7.78 1.12 7.52
CA ALA A 115 -7.50 1.45 6.12
C ALA A 115 -8.20 0.49 5.16
N GLY A 116 -8.23 -0.80 5.48
CA GLY A 116 -8.87 -1.83 4.67
C GLY A 116 -10.36 -1.59 4.46
N MET A 117 -11.03 -0.91 5.40
CA MET A 117 -12.46 -0.57 5.27
C MET A 117 -12.75 0.38 4.11
N ALA A 118 -11.74 1.12 3.64
CA ALA A 118 -11.85 2.01 2.49
C ALA A 118 -11.25 1.43 1.22
N CYS A 119 -10.70 0.21 1.27
CA CYS A 119 -10.02 -0.42 0.14
C CYS A 119 -10.94 -1.42 -0.56
N VAL A 120 -10.76 -1.55 -1.88
CA VAL A 120 -11.53 -2.50 -2.69
C VAL A 120 -10.98 -3.91 -2.61
N LYS A 121 -9.74 -4.07 -2.15
CA LYS A 121 -9.06 -5.36 -2.03
C LYS A 121 -7.93 -5.26 -1.02
N THR A 122 -7.60 -6.38 -0.37
CA THR A 122 -6.45 -6.51 0.52
C THR A 122 -5.64 -7.73 0.13
N TYR A 123 -4.32 -7.56 0.05
CA TYR A 123 -3.35 -8.65 -0.10
C TYR A 123 -2.44 -8.67 1.13
N MET A 124 -2.28 -9.85 1.74
CA MET A 124 -1.38 -10.02 2.88
C MET A 124 -0.70 -11.38 2.81
N GLY A 125 0.51 -11.46 3.37
CA GLY A 125 1.24 -12.72 3.45
C GLY A 125 1.94 -13.15 2.18
N LEU A 126 2.01 -12.29 1.16
CA LEU A 126 2.63 -12.61 -0.13
C LEU A 126 4.02 -11.98 -0.30
N GLY A 127 4.55 -11.35 0.74
CA GLY A 127 5.81 -10.62 0.62
C GLY A 127 5.71 -9.50 -0.41
N PHE A 128 6.75 -9.32 -1.20
CA PHE A 128 6.80 -8.29 -2.25
C PHE A 128 5.76 -8.53 -3.35
N GLU A 129 5.43 -9.80 -3.62
CA GLU A 129 4.44 -10.16 -4.64
C GLU A 129 3.08 -9.54 -4.38
N GLY A 130 2.75 -9.23 -3.12
CA GLY A 130 1.51 -8.54 -2.77
C GLY A 130 1.36 -7.20 -3.47
N TYR A 131 2.47 -6.45 -3.61
CA TYR A 131 2.45 -5.16 -4.34
C TYR A 131 2.18 -5.37 -5.84
N ARG A 132 2.79 -6.38 -6.43
CA ARG A 132 2.54 -6.72 -7.84
C ARG A 132 1.08 -7.07 -8.06
N GLN A 133 0.52 -7.93 -7.21
CA GLN A 133 -0.89 -8.31 -7.30
C GLN A 133 -1.81 -7.10 -7.10
N ALA A 134 -1.47 -6.20 -6.19
CA ALA A 134 -2.24 -4.98 -5.96
C ALA A 134 -2.26 -4.07 -7.20
N ILE A 135 -1.11 -3.88 -7.84
CA ILE A 135 -1.01 -3.07 -9.05
C ILE A 135 -1.84 -3.66 -10.19
N LEU A 136 -1.75 -4.98 -10.40
CA LEU A 136 -2.51 -5.68 -11.43
C LEU A 136 -4.00 -5.61 -11.16
N TYR A 137 -4.42 -5.83 -9.91
CA TYR A 137 -5.82 -5.76 -9.52
C TYR A 137 -6.40 -4.36 -9.72
N LEU A 138 -5.66 -3.34 -9.28
CA LEU A 138 -6.10 -1.96 -9.38
C LEU A 138 -6.22 -1.52 -10.84
N ARG A 139 -5.28 -1.91 -11.69
CA ARG A 139 -5.36 -1.65 -13.13
C ARG A 139 -6.62 -2.28 -13.72
N GLN A 140 -6.86 -3.55 -13.45
CA GLN A 140 -8.04 -4.25 -13.96
C GLN A 140 -9.33 -3.62 -13.44
N TYR A 141 -9.37 -3.29 -12.13
CA TYR A 141 -10.52 -2.63 -11.52
C TYR A 141 -10.88 -1.33 -12.23
N LEU A 142 -9.87 -0.50 -12.53
CA LEU A 142 -10.07 0.78 -13.20
C LEU A 142 -10.45 0.60 -14.68
N GLU A 143 -9.87 -0.37 -15.36
CA GLU A 143 -10.24 -0.68 -16.74
C GLU A 143 -11.72 -1.10 -16.84
N GLU A 144 -12.18 -1.94 -15.93
CA GLU A 144 -13.58 -2.38 -15.88
C GLU A 144 -14.53 -1.24 -15.53
N ALA A 145 -14.13 -0.35 -14.60
CA ALA A 145 -14.93 0.79 -14.20
C ALA A 145 -15.09 1.84 -15.30
N ASN A 146 -14.10 1.91 -16.22
CA ASN A 146 -14.09 2.87 -17.34
C ASN A 146 -14.61 2.27 -18.65
N ALA A 147 -15.01 1.02 -18.62
CA ALA A 147 -15.53 0.32 -19.81
C ALA A 147 -16.96 0.75 -20.17
#